data_d41a63d8a8a5f8019eb091691edbd156
#
_entry.id   d41a63d8a8a5f8019eb091691edbd156
#
_cell.length_a   1.000
_cell.length_b   1.000
_cell.length_c   1.000
_cell.angle_alpha   90.00
_cell.angle_beta   90.00
_cell.angle_gamma   90.00
#
_symmetry.space_group_name_H-M   'P 1'
#
loop_
_entity.id
_entity.type
_entity.pdbx_description
1 polymer ?
#
loop_
_entity_poly.entity_id
_entity_poly.type
_entity_poly.pdbx_seq_one_letter_code
_entity_poly.pdbx_strand_id
1 'polypeptide(L)'
;MKTITLITLFVGALAFITNAYASVSGNLGVATDYIWRGKSQGTTQEAFVNGGIDYAGEGYYAGAWIGSLQSDVEVNYYAGTDINGFDVGVIKYEFAGSGPDSTEAYVGYSVAGFDLSYAQDLDESSNEFFSVSYALPTVIAGIDAVLTYGDVARKISTKDYDYMQLDVSYGDLTITLTDEDSAGTTTALSYSWAL
;
A
#
# COMPACT_ATOMS: atom_id res chain seq x y z
N MET A 1 -7.75 12.53 -21.52
CA MET A 1 -6.98 12.43 -20.29
C MET A 1 -6.99 10.96 -19.90
N LYS A 2 -5.84 10.29 -19.94
CA LYS A 2 -5.74 8.88 -19.55
C LYS A 2 -5.61 8.84 -18.04
N THR A 3 -6.53 8.15 -17.40
CA THR A 3 -6.47 7.89 -15.97
C THR A 3 -5.28 6.95 -15.73
N ILE A 4 -4.25 7.42 -15.06
CA ILE A 4 -3.12 6.58 -14.62
C ILE A 4 -3.64 5.83 -13.41
N THR A 5 -3.93 4.54 -13.57
CA THR A 5 -4.20 3.66 -12.45
C THR A 5 -2.84 3.28 -11.87
N LEU A 6 -2.41 4.00 -10.85
CA LEU A 6 -1.25 3.61 -10.06
C LEU A 6 -1.67 2.40 -9.22
N ILE A 7 -1.22 1.22 -9.61
CA ILE A 7 -1.29 0.04 -8.76
C ILE A 7 -0.07 0.09 -7.84
N THR A 8 -0.15 0.90 -6.80
CA THR A 8 0.78 0.78 -5.69
C THR A 8 0.33 -0.41 -4.87
N LEU A 9 1.14 -1.46 -4.82
CA LEU A 9 0.95 -2.53 -3.83
C LEU A 9 0.98 -1.87 -2.46
N PHE A 10 -0.20 -1.82 -1.89
CA PHE A 10 -0.48 -1.49 -0.50
C PHE A 10 -0.42 -0.02 -0.05
N VAL A 11 -1.46 0.37 0.28
CA VAL A 11 -2.26 1.32 1.04
C VAL A 11 -3.15 2.08 0.08
N GLY A 12 -4.42 1.72 0.14
CA GLY A 12 -5.50 2.48 -0.44
C GLY A 12 -5.28 2.84 -1.90
N ALA A 13 -5.88 2.11 -2.82
CA ALA A 13 -6.20 2.73 -4.10
C ALA A 13 -6.90 4.05 -3.77
N LEU A 14 -6.18 5.16 -3.86
CA LEU A 14 -6.76 6.49 -3.96
C LEU A 14 -7.56 6.52 -5.27
N ALA A 15 -8.67 5.78 -5.26
CA ALA A 15 -9.68 5.92 -6.26
C ALA A 15 -10.29 7.29 -6.00
N PHE A 16 -9.76 8.32 -6.67
CA PHE A 16 -10.48 9.58 -6.79
C PHE A 16 -11.87 9.23 -7.30
N ILE A 17 -12.86 9.27 -6.40
CA ILE A 17 -14.26 9.00 -6.72
C ILE A 17 -14.74 10.15 -7.60
N THR A 18 -14.50 10.04 -8.90
CA THR A 18 -14.95 11.04 -9.88
C THR A 18 -16.32 10.71 -10.47
N ASN A 19 -16.94 9.60 -10.05
CA ASN A 19 -18.23 9.16 -10.59
C ASN A 19 -19.28 8.95 -9.51
N ALA A 20 -20.46 9.50 -9.75
CA ALA A 20 -21.64 9.45 -8.88
C ALA A 20 -22.34 8.08 -8.83
N TYR A 21 -21.69 6.98 -9.19
CA TYR A 21 -22.26 5.64 -9.16
C TYR A 21 -21.42 4.72 -8.28
N ALA A 22 -22.10 4.01 -7.40
CA ALA A 22 -21.49 2.96 -6.60
C ALA A 22 -20.89 1.88 -7.51
N SER A 23 -19.65 1.49 -7.26
CA SER A 23 -18.95 0.44 -8.02
C SER A 23 -18.33 -0.59 -7.08
N VAL A 24 -18.31 -1.82 -7.54
CA VAL A 24 -17.54 -2.90 -6.91
C VAL A 24 -16.45 -3.30 -7.88
N SER A 25 -15.24 -3.44 -7.40
CA SER A 25 -14.10 -3.95 -8.15
C SER A 25 -13.35 -5.01 -7.34
N GLY A 26 -12.56 -5.81 -8.01
CA GLY A 26 -11.71 -6.79 -7.36
C GLY A 26 -10.35 -6.83 -8.02
N ASN A 27 -9.40 -7.41 -7.33
CA ASN A 27 -8.06 -7.66 -7.85
C ASN A 27 -7.51 -8.99 -7.35
N LEU A 28 -6.55 -9.54 -8.09
CA LEU A 28 -5.72 -10.66 -7.69
C LEU A 28 -4.27 -10.30 -8.01
N GLY A 29 -3.33 -10.77 -7.19
CA GLY A 29 -1.92 -10.50 -7.40
C GLY A 29 -1.04 -11.66 -7.00
N VAL A 30 0.13 -11.73 -7.63
CA VAL A 30 1.23 -12.62 -7.25
C VAL A 30 2.52 -11.82 -7.22
N ALA A 31 3.39 -12.13 -6.27
CA ALA A 31 4.70 -11.49 -6.20
C ALA A 31 5.77 -12.50 -5.74
N THR A 32 7.02 -12.17 -5.99
CA THR A 32 8.17 -12.94 -5.49
C THR A 32 8.47 -12.68 -4.03
N ASP A 33 7.96 -11.56 -3.49
CA ASP A 33 8.08 -11.17 -2.09
C ASP A 33 6.97 -10.16 -1.74
N TYR A 34 6.59 -10.10 -0.48
CA TYR A 34 5.68 -9.10 0.05
C TYR A 34 6.48 -7.98 0.71
N ILE A 35 6.54 -6.83 0.06
CA ILE A 35 7.19 -5.63 0.59
C ILE A 35 6.11 -4.74 1.22
N TRP A 36 6.25 -4.46 2.51
CA TRP A 36 5.38 -3.53 3.23
C TRP A 36 6.21 -2.48 3.97
N ARG A 37 5.97 -1.20 3.64
CA ARG A 37 6.72 -0.06 4.19
C ARG A 37 8.24 -0.26 4.11
N GLY A 38 8.71 -0.60 2.91
CA GLY A 38 10.13 -0.80 2.65
C GLY A 38 10.72 -2.13 3.10
N LYS A 39 9.99 -2.94 3.87
CA LYS A 39 10.48 -4.22 4.41
C LYS A 39 9.82 -5.42 3.75
N SER A 40 10.63 -6.44 3.45
CA SER A 40 10.15 -7.78 3.16
C SER A 40 9.43 -8.36 4.38
N GLN A 41 8.22 -8.88 4.18
CA GLN A 41 7.46 -9.59 5.19
C GLN A 41 7.70 -11.11 5.13
N GLY A 42 8.39 -11.59 4.09
CA GLY A 42 8.84 -12.97 3.95
C GLY A 42 10.19 -13.20 4.61
N THR A 43 10.42 -14.39 5.16
CA THR A 43 11.73 -14.81 5.67
C THR A 43 12.52 -15.62 4.65
N THR A 44 11.88 -16.11 3.60
CA THR A 44 12.41 -16.82 2.45
C THR A 44 11.66 -16.35 1.22
N GLN A 45 12.29 -16.36 0.06
CA GLN A 45 11.73 -15.95 -1.23
C GLN A 45 10.57 -16.88 -1.66
N GLU A 46 9.50 -16.89 -0.91
CA GLU A 46 8.28 -17.63 -1.25
C GLU A 46 7.33 -16.74 -2.05
N ALA A 47 6.63 -17.35 -2.99
CA ALA A 47 5.64 -16.62 -3.78
C ALA A 47 4.52 -16.11 -2.88
N PHE A 48 4.27 -14.82 -2.95
CA PHE A 48 3.18 -14.13 -2.28
C PHE A 48 1.97 -14.08 -3.21
N VAL A 49 0.81 -14.43 -2.69
CA VAL A 49 -0.47 -14.35 -3.41
C VAL A 49 -1.40 -13.46 -2.61
N ASN A 50 -2.08 -12.55 -3.30
CA ASN A 50 -3.02 -11.63 -2.66
C ASN A 50 -4.26 -11.41 -3.53
N GLY A 51 -5.29 -10.83 -2.92
CA GLY A 51 -6.49 -10.42 -3.63
C GLY A 51 -7.33 -9.49 -2.77
N GLY A 52 -8.18 -8.72 -3.42
CA GLY A 52 -9.03 -7.75 -2.74
C GLY A 52 -10.37 -7.56 -3.42
N ILE A 53 -11.28 -6.99 -2.68
CA ILE A 53 -12.57 -6.50 -3.16
C ILE A 53 -12.81 -5.11 -2.58
N ASP A 54 -13.19 -4.19 -3.45
CA ASP A 54 -13.40 -2.79 -3.12
C ASP A 54 -14.82 -2.36 -3.48
N TYR A 55 -15.41 -1.55 -2.64
CA TYR A 55 -16.62 -0.82 -2.88
C TYR A 55 -16.33 0.67 -2.84
N ALA A 56 -16.69 1.40 -3.88
CA ALA A 56 -16.66 2.85 -3.92
C ALA A 56 -18.09 3.39 -4.07
N GLY A 57 -18.51 4.23 -3.14
CA GLY A 57 -19.81 4.88 -3.12
C GLY A 57 -19.69 6.40 -3.24
N GLU A 58 -20.80 7.12 -3.06
CA GLU A 58 -20.82 8.57 -3.03
C GLU A 58 -20.08 9.10 -1.79
N GLY A 59 -18.81 9.50 -1.96
CA GLY A 59 -18.01 10.13 -0.91
C GLY A 59 -17.39 9.17 0.11
N TYR A 60 -17.54 7.86 -0.04
CA TYR A 60 -16.88 6.88 0.84
C TYR A 60 -16.47 5.63 0.07
N TYR A 61 -15.55 4.89 0.62
CA TYR A 61 -15.13 3.58 0.14
C TYR A 61 -14.94 2.62 1.32
N ALA A 62 -15.02 1.33 1.00
CA ALA A 62 -14.67 0.26 1.93
C ALA A 62 -14.16 -0.93 1.14
N GLY A 63 -13.31 -1.74 1.75
CA GLY A 63 -12.79 -2.92 1.10
C GLY A 63 -12.27 -3.95 2.07
N ALA A 64 -11.93 -5.10 1.51
CA ALA A 64 -11.21 -6.16 2.19
C ALA A 64 -10.11 -6.69 1.29
N TRP A 65 -8.99 -7.01 1.87
CA TRP A 65 -7.83 -7.57 1.20
C TRP A 65 -7.31 -8.77 1.99
N ILE A 66 -6.77 -9.75 1.28
CA ILE A 66 -6.17 -10.95 1.84
C ILE A 66 -4.82 -11.21 1.17
N GLY A 67 -3.82 -11.60 1.96
CA GLY A 67 -2.50 -11.97 1.49
C GLY A 67 -1.93 -13.19 2.20
N SER A 68 -1.24 -14.04 1.43
CA SER A 68 -0.53 -15.19 1.98
C SER A 68 0.79 -14.73 2.59
N LEU A 69 1.02 -15.01 3.87
CA LEU A 69 2.33 -14.92 4.50
C LEU A 69 2.93 -16.32 4.60
N GLN A 70 4.24 -16.42 4.82
CA GLN A 70 4.97 -17.71 4.85
C GLN A 70 4.32 -18.79 5.76
N SER A 71 3.79 -18.39 6.89
CA SER A 71 3.14 -19.28 7.86
C SER A 71 1.85 -18.71 8.41
N ASP A 72 1.31 -17.69 7.76
CA ASP A 72 0.13 -16.97 8.19
C ASP A 72 -0.70 -16.49 7.00
N VAL A 73 -1.85 -15.93 7.29
CA VAL A 73 -2.69 -15.20 6.34
C VAL A 73 -3.04 -13.87 6.96
N GLU A 74 -2.75 -12.80 6.26
CA GLU A 74 -3.15 -11.44 6.61
C GLU A 74 -4.48 -11.12 5.93
N VAL A 75 -5.44 -10.60 6.69
CA VAL A 75 -6.71 -10.08 6.19
C VAL A 75 -6.87 -8.66 6.68
N ASN A 76 -7.10 -7.73 5.75
CA ASN A 76 -7.27 -6.32 6.07
C ASN A 76 -8.66 -5.86 5.70
N TYR A 77 -9.27 -5.07 6.57
CA TYR A 77 -10.54 -4.39 6.33
C TYR A 77 -10.32 -2.90 6.44
N TYR A 78 -10.78 -2.14 5.46
CA TYR A 78 -10.60 -0.69 5.45
C TYR A 78 -11.86 0.04 5.01
N ALA A 79 -11.98 1.25 5.51
CA ALA A 79 -13.00 2.19 5.07
C ALA A 79 -12.48 3.62 5.18
N GLY A 80 -12.91 4.49 4.28
CA GLY A 80 -12.48 5.88 4.25
C GLY A 80 -13.40 6.77 3.45
N THR A 81 -13.06 8.05 3.44
CA THR A 81 -13.81 9.11 2.76
C THR A 81 -12.87 10.24 2.36
N ASP A 82 -13.21 10.97 1.30
CA ASP A 82 -12.54 12.24 0.99
C ASP A 82 -13.21 13.40 1.74
N ILE A 83 -12.39 14.20 2.41
CA ILE A 83 -12.82 15.44 3.06
C ILE A 83 -11.98 16.58 2.52
N ASN A 84 -12.52 17.32 1.55
CA ASN A 84 -11.85 18.47 0.93
C ASN A 84 -10.47 18.14 0.32
N GLY A 85 -10.35 16.98 -0.31
CA GLY A 85 -9.11 16.50 -0.94
C GLY A 85 -8.17 15.76 0.02
N PHE A 86 -8.54 15.63 1.31
CA PHE A 86 -7.87 14.74 2.23
C PHE A 86 -8.58 13.38 2.25
N ASP A 87 -7.86 12.32 1.95
CA ASP A 87 -8.31 10.96 2.17
C ASP A 87 -8.14 10.62 3.65
N VAL A 88 -9.23 10.30 4.35
CA VAL A 88 -9.20 9.92 5.76
C VAL A 88 -9.89 8.59 5.95
N GLY A 89 -9.30 7.70 6.74
CA GLY A 89 -9.88 6.38 6.94
C GLY A 89 -9.26 5.61 8.08
N VAL A 90 -9.72 4.38 8.18
CA VAL A 90 -9.22 3.37 9.12
C VAL A 90 -8.95 2.08 8.38
N ILE A 91 -7.96 1.35 8.84
CA ILE A 91 -7.65 -0.01 8.38
C ILE A 91 -7.40 -0.90 9.58
N LYS A 92 -7.99 -2.10 9.55
CA LYS A 92 -7.73 -3.16 10.52
C LYS A 92 -6.97 -4.27 9.84
N TYR A 93 -5.86 -4.66 10.43
CA TYR A 93 -5.03 -5.80 10.04
C TYR A 93 -5.35 -6.95 10.97
N GLU A 94 -5.72 -8.10 10.42
CA GLU A 94 -5.96 -9.34 11.15
C GLU A 94 -5.03 -10.43 10.63
N PHE A 95 -4.43 -11.18 11.53
CA PHE A 95 -3.55 -12.30 11.22
C PHE A 95 -4.17 -13.60 11.71
N ALA A 96 -4.37 -14.58 10.81
CA ALA A 96 -5.02 -15.84 11.14
C ALA A 96 -4.17 -16.73 12.08
N GLY A 97 -2.87 -16.49 12.15
CA GLY A 97 -1.92 -17.20 13.01
C GLY A 97 -1.61 -16.49 14.30
N SER A 98 -0.35 -16.15 14.52
CA SER A 98 0.16 -15.61 15.78
C SER A 98 0.57 -14.13 15.72
N GLY A 99 0.39 -13.46 14.60
CA GLY A 99 0.64 -12.03 14.45
C GLY A 99 -0.32 -11.22 15.33
N PRO A 100 0.10 -10.12 15.95
CA PRO A 100 -0.82 -9.23 16.64
C PRO A 100 -1.69 -8.50 15.62
N ASP A 101 -3.00 -8.49 15.86
CA ASP A 101 -3.92 -7.63 15.12
C ASP A 101 -3.61 -6.17 15.42
N SER A 102 -3.86 -5.29 14.46
CA SER A 102 -3.63 -3.86 14.60
C SER A 102 -4.70 -3.07 13.84
N THR A 103 -5.00 -1.88 14.35
CA THR A 103 -5.90 -0.92 13.74
C THR A 103 -5.19 0.40 13.55
N GLU A 104 -5.21 0.94 12.35
CA GLU A 104 -4.61 2.24 12.06
C GLU A 104 -5.67 3.25 11.61
N ALA A 105 -5.52 4.50 12.02
CA ALA A 105 -6.16 5.64 11.38
C ALA A 105 -5.15 6.30 10.45
N TYR A 106 -5.62 6.73 9.28
CA TYR A 106 -4.73 7.37 8.30
C TYR A 106 -5.32 8.63 7.70
N VAL A 107 -4.44 9.46 7.18
CA VAL A 107 -4.75 10.61 6.34
C VAL A 107 -3.79 10.67 5.16
N GLY A 108 -4.33 10.89 3.97
CA GLY A 108 -3.60 11.08 2.72
C GLY A 108 -3.91 12.43 2.09
N TYR A 109 -2.98 12.96 1.30
CA TYR A 109 -3.20 14.16 0.50
C TYR A 109 -2.32 14.14 -0.74
N SER A 110 -2.94 14.37 -1.91
CA SER A 110 -2.24 14.39 -3.19
C SER A 110 -2.14 15.80 -3.74
N VAL A 111 -0.95 16.24 -4.07
CA VAL A 111 -0.70 17.58 -4.61
C VAL A 111 0.49 17.59 -5.57
N ALA A 112 0.32 18.14 -6.76
CA ALA A 112 1.38 18.37 -7.75
C ALA A 112 2.25 17.14 -8.07
N GLY A 113 1.65 15.93 -8.07
CA GLY A 113 2.33 14.68 -8.34
C GLY A 113 2.98 14.04 -7.12
N PHE A 114 2.87 14.68 -5.96
CA PHE A 114 3.24 14.09 -4.68
C PHE A 114 2.02 13.50 -3.98
N ASP A 115 2.20 12.33 -3.37
CA ASP A 115 1.25 11.72 -2.47
C ASP A 115 1.88 11.67 -1.08
N LEU A 116 1.21 12.29 -0.13
CA LEU A 116 1.61 12.36 1.28
C LEU A 116 0.70 11.44 2.07
N SER A 117 1.24 10.63 2.95
CA SER A 117 0.46 9.76 3.83
C SER A 117 1.00 9.78 5.25
N TYR A 118 0.10 9.80 6.21
CA TYR A 118 0.40 9.59 7.63
C TYR A 118 -0.61 8.59 8.19
N ALA A 119 -0.11 7.63 8.97
CA ALA A 119 -0.95 6.69 9.69
C ALA A 119 -0.45 6.54 11.14
N GLN A 120 -1.38 6.24 12.03
CA GLN A 120 -1.10 5.98 13.43
C GLN A 120 -1.80 4.70 13.86
N ASP A 121 -1.06 3.82 14.50
CA ASP A 121 -1.59 2.64 15.15
C ASP A 121 -2.42 3.05 16.37
N LEU A 122 -3.68 2.62 16.42
CA LEU A 122 -4.62 2.96 17.50
C LEU A 122 -4.51 1.98 18.67
N ASP A 123 -4.01 0.78 18.45
CA ASP A 123 -3.84 -0.25 19.48
C ASP A 123 -2.52 -0.01 20.23
N GLU A 124 -1.47 0.37 19.49
CA GLU A 124 -0.22 0.83 20.05
C GLU A 124 0.04 2.28 19.60
N SER A 125 -0.58 3.24 20.25
CA SER A 125 -0.61 4.68 19.90
C SER A 125 0.77 5.35 19.73
N SER A 126 1.82 4.59 19.85
CA SER A 126 3.21 4.99 19.69
C SER A 126 3.81 4.66 18.33
N ASN A 127 3.14 3.84 17.50
CA ASN A 127 3.60 3.56 16.16
C ASN A 127 3.00 4.57 15.19
N GLU A 128 3.87 5.26 14.50
CA GLU A 128 3.52 6.29 13.52
C GLU A 128 4.21 5.98 12.20
N PHE A 129 3.54 6.27 11.09
CA PHE A 129 4.03 6.00 9.75
C PHE A 129 3.83 7.23 8.89
N PHE A 130 4.87 7.65 8.22
CA PHE A 130 4.82 8.75 7.28
C PHE A 130 5.42 8.32 5.95
N SER A 131 4.83 8.74 4.83
CA SER A 131 5.46 8.57 3.52
C SER A 131 5.19 9.75 2.59
N VAL A 132 6.13 9.93 1.67
CA VAL A 132 6.02 10.84 0.53
C VAL A 132 6.35 10.04 -0.72
N SER A 133 5.42 9.97 -1.66
CA SER A 133 5.65 9.36 -2.97
C SER A 133 5.60 10.42 -4.06
N TYR A 134 6.37 10.22 -5.12
CA TYR A 134 6.36 11.08 -6.29
C TYR A 134 6.31 10.24 -7.57
N ALA A 135 5.27 10.48 -8.37
CA ALA A 135 5.17 9.88 -9.70
C ALA A 135 6.17 10.56 -10.65
N LEU A 136 7.17 9.81 -11.08
CA LEU A 136 8.18 10.31 -11.99
C LEU A 136 7.58 10.58 -13.38
N PRO A 137 8.00 11.63 -14.08
CA PRO A 137 7.53 11.88 -15.46
C PRO A 137 7.81 10.69 -16.36
N THR A 138 6.80 10.21 -17.08
CA THR A 138 6.93 9.09 -18.02
C THR A 138 7.88 9.46 -19.16
N VAL A 139 9.04 8.84 -19.17
CA VAL A 139 10.09 9.04 -20.20
C VAL A 139 9.96 8.02 -21.32
N ILE A 140 9.53 6.80 -20.99
CA ILE A 140 9.32 5.69 -21.92
C ILE A 140 7.84 5.33 -21.92
N ALA A 141 7.21 5.34 -23.09
CA ALA A 141 5.79 5.06 -23.22
C ALA A 141 5.42 3.68 -22.64
N GLY A 142 4.44 3.67 -21.75
CA GLY A 142 3.96 2.47 -21.06
C GLY A 142 4.76 2.06 -19.85
N ILE A 143 5.83 2.79 -19.49
CA ILE A 143 6.56 2.58 -18.24
C ILE A 143 6.23 3.74 -17.29
N ASP A 144 5.71 3.41 -16.13
CA ASP A 144 5.47 4.33 -15.03
C ASP A 144 6.45 4.03 -13.91
N ALA A 145 6.86 5.06 -13.18
CA ALA A 145 7.77 4.90 -12.05
C ALA A 145 7.35 5.82 -10.90
N VAL A 146 7.42 5.29 -9.68
CA VAL A 146 7.12 6.03 -8.44
C VAL A 146 8.29 5.89 -7.49
N LEU A 147 8.74 7.00 -6.95
CA LEU A 147 9.75 7.05 -5.90
C LEU A 147 9.06 7.39 -4.58
N THR A 148 9.29 6.57 -3.56
CA THR A 148 8.73 6.76 -2.22
C THR A 148 9.87 6.88 -1.20
N TYR A 149 9.75 7.84 -0.30
CA TYR A 149 10.45 7.87 0.97
C TYR A 149 9.44 7.61 2.09
N GLY A 150 9.79 6.78 3.06
CA GLY A 150 8.97 6.52 4.23
C GLY A 150 9.77 6.50 5.51
N ASP A 151 9.11 6.91 6.58
CA ASP A 151 9.60 6.90 7.96
C ASP A 151 8.64 6.08 8.82
N VAL A 152 9.20 5.17 9.61
CA VAL A 152 8.48 4.25 10.49
C VAL A 152 8.98 4.43 11.91
N ALA A 153 8.22 5.18 12.70
CA ALA A 153 8.50 5.39 14.12
C ALA A 153 7.80 4.34 14.99
N ARG A 154 8.58 3.60 15.79
CA ARG A 154 8.10 2.53 16.68
C ARG A 154 8.63 2.71 18.08
N LYS A 155 7.78 2.98 19.05
CA LYS A 155 8.20 3.30 20.42
C LYS A 155 8.50 2.10 21.34
N ILE A 156 8.10 0.88 21.02
CA ILE A 156 8.07 -0.19 22.03
C ILE A 156 9.11 -1.30 21.90
N SER A 157 9.67 -1.64 20.74
CA SER A 157 10.61 -2.79 20.72
C SER A 157 11.53 -2.92 19.53
N THR A 158 11.30 -2.23 18.48
CA THR A 158 12.14 -2.28 17.29
C THR A 158 12.59 -0.88 16.94
N LYS A 159 13.75 -0.75 16.36
CA LYS A 159 14.29 0.54 15.95
C LYS A 159 13.35 1.19 14.94
N ASP A 160 13.19 2.50 15.06
CA ASP A 160 12.70 3.33 13.97
C ASP A 160 13.56 3.09 12.73
N TYR A 161 12.97 3.19 11.56
CA TYR A 161 13.70 3.05 10.31
C TYR A 161 13.10 3.90 9.20
N ASP A 162 13.96 4.28 8.28
CA ASP A 162 13.59 4.93 7.03
C ASP A 162 13.73 3.95 5.87
N TYR A 163 13.03 4.22 4.80
CA TYR A 163 13.23 3.49 3.56
C TYR A 163 13.06 4.37 2.33
N MET A 164 13.75 3.98 1.27
CA MET A 164 13.52 4.47 -0.08
C MET A 164 13.02 3.32 -0.94
N GLN A 165 11.97 3.56 -1.71
CA GLN A 165 11.41 2.56 -2.60
C GLN A 165 11.22 3.13 -3.99
N LEU A 166 11.58 2.37 -5.02
CA LEU A 166 11.32 2.65 -6.41
C LEU A 166 10.46 1.53 -7.00
N ASP A 167 9.27 1.88 -7.43
CA ASP A 167 8.38 1.00 -8.17
C ASP A 167 8.43 1.36 -9.65
N VAL A 168 8.71 0.38 -10.51
CA VAL A 168 8.71 0.54 -11.97
C VAL A 168 7.71 -0.43 -12.57
N SER A 169 6.69 0.10 -13.25
CA SER A 169 5.57 -0.67 -13.77
C SER A 169 5.47 -0.61 -15.29
N TYR A 170 5.11 -1.75 -15.89
CA TYR A 170 4.71 -1.85 -17.28
C TYR A 170 3.42 -2.69 -17.37
N GLY A 171 2.29 -2.03 -17.64
CA GLY A 171 0.98 -2.65 -17.53
C GLY A 171 0.76 -3.18 -16.10
N ASP A 172 0.46 -4.46 -15.98
CA ASP A 172 0.16 -5.12 -14.71
C ASP A 172 1.42 -5.69 -14.00
N LEU A 173 2.59 -5.53 -14.60
CA LEU A 173 3.87 -5.99 -14.06
C LEU A 173 4.57 -4.85 -13.34
N THR A 174 5.04 -5.09 -12.12
CA THR A 174 5.83 -4.12 -11.34
C THR A 174 7.09 -4.74 -10.79
N ILE A 175 8.19 -4.02 -10.88
CA ILE A 175 9.44 -4.29 -10.16
C ILE A 175 9.53 -3.27 -9.04
N THR A 176 9.64 -3.76 -7.81
CA THR A 176 9.87 -2.97 -6.60
C THR A 176 11.33 -3.14 -6.17
N LEU A 177 12.02 -2.04 -5.98
CA LEU A 177 13.33 -1.94 -5.38
C LEU A 177 13.19 -1.13 -4.09
N THR A 178 13.54 -1.69 -2.96
CA THR A 178 13.51 -0.95 -1.70
C THR A 178 14.85 -1.07 -0.98
N ASP A 179 15.25 0.02 -0.35
CA ASP A 179 16.43 0.09 0.51
C ASP A 179 15.99 0.62 1.88
N GLU A 180 16.17 -0.19 2.89
CA GLU A 180 15.81 0.11 4.27
C GLU A 180 17.09 0.19 5.09
N ASP A 181 17.21 1.21 5.93
CA ASP A 181 18.46 1.61 6.59
C ASP A 181 19.06 0.53 7.51
N SER A 182 18.24 -0.44 7.97
CA SER A 182 18.70 -1.51 8.87
C SER A 182 18.86 -2.89 8.21
N ALA A 183 18.22 -3.13 7.05
CA ALA A 183 18.19 -4.45 6.39
C ALA A 183 18.82 -4.46 4.99
N GLY A 184 19.06 -3.27 4.39
CA GLY A 184 19.63 -3.12 3.05
C GLY A 184 18.60 -3.30 1.94
N THR A 185 19.09 -3.55 0.72
CA THR A 185 18.26 -3.53 -0.50
C THR A 185 17.51 -4.84 -0.71
N THR A 186 16.23 -4.75 -0.98
CA THR A 186 15.35 -5.86 -1.37
C THR A 186 14.71 -5.59 -2.74
N THR A 187 14.44 -6.64 -3.50
CA THR A 187 13.80 -6.56 -4.81
C THR A 187 12.63 -7.53 -4.88
N ALA A 188 11.48 -7.06 -5.34
CA ALA A 188 10.33 -7.89 -5.64
C ALA A 188 9.84 -7.68 -7.08
N LEU A 189 9.28 -8.73 -7.66
CA LEU A 189 8.57 -8.69 -8.93
C LEU A 189 7.12 -9.09 -8.66
N SER A 190 6.17 -8.29 -9.09
CA SER A 190 4.75 -8.56 -8.91
C SER A 190 3.97 -8.45 -10.21
N TYR A 191 2.87 -9.19 -10.28
CA TYR A 191 1.88 -9.11 -11.35
C TYR A 191 0.49 -9.05 -10.72
N SER A 192 -0.37 -8.13 -11.21
CA SER A 192 -1.71 -7.90 -10.66
C SER A 192 -2.75 -7.91 -11.78
N TRP A 193 -3.93 -8.48 -11.50
CA TRP A 193 -5.09 -8.50 -12.40
C TRP A 193 -6.23 -7.72 -11.78
N ALA A 194 -6.86 -6.83 -12.55
CA ALA A 194 -8.15 -6.26 -12.21
C ALA A 194 -9.28 -7.24 -12.61
N LEU A 195 -10.32 -7.34 -11.78
CA LEU A 195 -11.49 -8.20 -11.97
C LEU A 195 -12.77 -7.39 -12.16
#